data_22d9f7d93b784ff8f3ffc263bf339485
#
_entry.id   22d9f7d93b784ff8f3ffc263bf339485
#
_cell.length_a   1.000
_cell.length_b   1.000
_cell.length_c   1.000
_cell.angle_alpha   90.00
_cell.angle_beta   90.00
_cell.angle_gamma   90.00
#
_symmetry.space_group_name_H-M   'P 1'
#
loop_
_entity.id
_entity.type
_entity.pdbx_description
1 polymer ?
#
loop_
_entity_poly.entity_id
_entity_poly.type
_entity_poly.pdbx_seq_one_letter_code
_entity_poly.pdbx_strand_id
1 'polypeptide(L)'
;TLRDQGINSIKDKIAKLQVETLEKNLSDNNIKYIPLTSKNQGIVHIIGPEQGFTIPGTTIVCGDSHTSTHGAFGSLAFGIGTSEVEHVLATQTLVQTKPKNMRIIINGKLKKNVTSKDIILKVISEIGTAAGTGHVIEFSGSTILDMTMEERMTLCNMSIEAGAKAGLIAPDNKTFDYLYGLPFAPKGQNWELAIEYWKKLVTDKGAIFDQEFSFNIEELKPFVTWGTSPENGIAINEKIPDPRQYNNFEKRQSIEKSLNYMGLKAGDSLKDISIQKVFIGSCTNGRIEDLTAAANYIQGKKVSHNVQALVVPGSGLVKKQAEX
;
A
#
# COMPACT_ATOMS: atom_id res chain seq x y z
N THR A 1 10.77 7.89 -18.92
CA THR A 1 11.61 6.82 -19.48
C THR A 1 10.77 5.92 -20.36
N LEU A 2 11.24 5.65 -21.57
CA LEU A 2 10.59 4.72 -22.49
C LEU A 2 11.18 3.33 -22.23
N ARG A 3 10.40 2.44 -21.66
CA ARG A 3 10.87 1.14 -21.18
C ARG A 3 11.63 0.36 -22.29
N ASP A 4 11.11 0.37 -23.49
CA ASP A 4 11.68 -0.38 -24.62
C ASP A 4 13.09 0.12 -25.03
N GLN A 5 13.40 1.37 -24.70
CA GLN A 5 14.69 1.99 -24.98
C GLN A 5 15.63 1.95 -23.76
N GLY A 6 15.15 1.47 -22.65
CA GLY A 6 15.93 1.32 -21.44
C GLY A 6 16.57 2.63 -20.96
N ILE A 7 17.78 2.49 -20.46
CA ILE A 7 18.56 3.59 -19.88
C ILE A 7 18.80 4.76 -20.86
N ASN A 8 18.83 4.46 -22.15
CA ASN A 8 19.09 5.47 -23.18
C ASN A 8 17.93 6.47 -23.32
N SER A 9 16.73 6.11 -22.85
CA SER A 9 15.57 7.00 -22.88
C SER A 9 15.53 8.00 -21.73
N ILE A 10 16.46 7.88 -20.76
CA ILE A 10 16.48 8.76 -19.59
C ILE A 10 17.19 10.06 -19.97
N LYS A 11 16.43 11.15 -20.04
CA LYS A 11 16.94 12.47 -20.45
C LYS A 11 17.67 13.20 -19.33
N ASP A 12 17.20 13.04 -18.10
CA ASP A 12 17.81 13.65 -16.94
C ASP A 12 19.15 12.96 -16.65
N LYS A 13 20.24 13.73 -16.63
CA LYS A 13 21.60 13.21 -16.48
C LYS A 13 21.83 12.57 -15.11
N ILE A 14 21.25 13.15 -14.05
CA ILE A 14 21.42 12.63 -12.69
C ILE A 14 20.66 11.29 -12.56
N ALA A 15 19.42 11.25 -13.02
CA ALA A 15 18.62 10.02 -13.01
C ALA A 15 19.29 8.91 -13.83
N LYS A 16 19.88 9.27 -14.99
CA LYS A 16 20.60 8.31 -15.82
C LYS A 16 21.80 7.75 -15.08
N LEU A 17 22.62 8.64 -14.50
CA LEU A 17 23.80 8.24 -13.72
C LEU A 17 23.42 7.33 -12.55
N GLN A 18 22.31 7.60 -11.86
CA GLN A 18 21.84 6.75 -10.75
C GLN A 18 21.55 5.33 -11.23
N VAL A 19 20.85 5.18 -12.36
CA VAL A 19 20.54 3.85 -12.90
C VAL A 19 21.80 3.15 -13.38
N GLU A 20 22.69 3.86 -14.09
CA GLU A 20 23.97 3.29 -14.56
C GLU A 20 24.82 2.80 -13.38
N THR A 21 24.88 3.60 -12.30
CA THR A 21 25.66 3.25 -11.10
C THR A 21 25.05 2.02 -10.42
N LEU A 22 23.71 1.98 -10.31
CA LEU A 22 23.01 0.83 -9.74
C LEU A 22 23.32 -0.44 -10.54
N GLU A 23 23.16 -0.40 -11.87
CA GLU A 23 23.40 -1.57 -12.72
C GLU A 23 24.85 -2.05 -12.60
N LYS A 24 25.80 -1.11 -12.60
CA LYS A 24 27.22 -1.44 -12.43
C LYS A 24 27.47 -2.11 -11.07
N ASN A 25 26.98 -1.51 -9.98
CA ASN A 25 27.21 -2.04 -8.64
C ASN A 25 26.61 -3.44 -8.47
N LEU A 26 25.39 -3.66 -9.00
CA LEU A 26 24.74 -4.97 -8.91
C LEU A 26 25.51 -6.03 -9.71
N SER A 27 26.02 -5.65 -10.89
CA SER A 27 26.84 -6.54 -11.73
C SER A 27 28.17 -6.88 -11.03
N ASP A 28 28.85 -5.87 -10.51
CA ASP A 28 30.17 -6.05 -9.84
C ASP A 28 30.05 -6.96 -8.61
N ASN A 29 28.88 -6.98 -7.96
CA ASN A 29 28.64 -7.76 -6.75
C ASN A 29 27.78 -9.01 -6.98
N ASN A 30 27.49 -9.32 -8.25
CA ASN A 30 26.69 -10.50 -8.64
C ASN A 30 25.33 -10.54 -7.97
N ILE A 31 24.67 -9.39 -7.86
CA ILE A 31 23.33 -9.27 -7.24
C ILE A 31 22.28 -9.32 -8.34
N LYS A 32 21.23 -10.13 -8.12
CA LYS A 32 20.13 -10.29 -9.06
C LYS A 32 19.39 -8.97 -9.29
N TYR A 33 19.11 -8.67 -10.55
CA TYR A 33 18.50 -7.41 -10.96
C TYR A 33 17.43 -7.63 -12.01
N ILE A 34 16.37 -6.82 -11.95
CA ILE A 34 15.31 -6.80 -12.96
C ILE A 34 15.43 -5.45 -13.69
N PRO A 35 16.05 -5.42 -14.88
CA PRO A 35 16.35 -4.15 -15.58
C PRO A 35 15.10 -3.46 -16.12
N LEU A 36 15.22 -2.17 -16.45
CA LEU A 36 14.16 -1.33 -16.99
C LEU A 36 13.44 -1.96 -18.18
N THR A 37 14.18 -2.69 -19.02
CA THR A 37 13.64 -3.30 -20.25
C THR A 37 12.88 -4.61 -19.99
N SER A 38 13.00 -5.17 -18.80
CA SER A 38 12.35 -6.44 -18.48
C SER A 38 10.83 -6.30 -18.36
N LYS A 39 10.10 -7.24 -18.92
CA LYS A 39 8.64 -7.33 -18.73
C LYS A 39 8.26 -7.58 -17.28
N ASN A 40 9.20 -8.08 -16.46
CA ASN A 40 8.98 -8.38 -15.05
C ASN A 40 9.27 -7.17 -14.14
N GLN A 41 9.69 -6.04 -14.71
CA GLN A 41 10.02 -4.82 -13.96
C GLN A 41 8.74 -4.08 -13.56
N GLY A 42 8.76 -3.46 -12.38
CA GLY A 42 7.65 -2.67 -11.87
C GLY A 42 7.94 -2.16 -10.47
N ILE A 43 6.90 -1.64 -9.83
CA ILE A 43 6.98 -1.20 -8.44
C ILE A 43 7.28 -2.43 -7.57
N VAL A 44 8.29 -2.34 -6.70
CA VAL A 44 8.76 -3.48 -5.90
C VAL A 44 7.64 -4.10 -5.06
N HIS A 45 6.72 -3.27 -4.55
CA HIS A 45 5.59 -3.75 -3.72
C HIS A 45 4.50 -4.45 -4.55
N ILE A 46 4.62 -4.43 -5.86
CA ILE A 46 3.75 -5.18 -6.78
C ILE A 46 4.51 -6.40 -7.30
N ILE A 47 5.74 -6.23 -7.80
CA ILE A 47 6.49 -7.35 -8.38
C ILE A 47 6.93 -8.38 -7.33
N GLY A 48 7.20 -7.97 -6.09
CA GLY A 48 7.53 -8.90 -5.01
C GLY A 48 6.44 -9.94 -4.81
N PRO A 49 5.20 -9.50 -4.53
CA PRO A 49 4.06 -10.42 -4.44
C PRO A 49 3.77 -11.18 -5.73
N GLU A 50 3.61 -10.47 -6.86
CA GLU A 50 3.13 -11.12 -8.11
C GLU A 50 4.10 -12.16 -8.66
N GLN A 51 5.36 -12.11 -8.29
CA GLN A 51 6.36 -13.08 -8.75
C GLN A 51 6.76 -14.10 -7.67
N GLY A 52 6.23 -13.94 -6.44
CA GLY A 52 6.45 -14.92 -5.37
C GLY A 52 7.73 -14.70 -4.57
N PHE A 53 8.33 -13.50 -4.63
CA PHE A 53 9.45 -13.14 -3.75
C PHE A 53 8.96 -12.91 -2.30
N THR A 54 7.75 -12.38 -2.19
CA THR A 54 7.13 -12.06 -0.89
C THR A 54 6.46 -13.31 -0.35
N ILE A 55 7.01 -13.89 0.73
CA ILE A 55 6.45 -15.11 1.33
C ILE A 55 6.33 -14.94 2.86
N PRO A 56 5.37 -15.63 3.50
CA PRO A 56 5.17 -15.52 4.95
C PRO A 56 6.43 -15.86 5.77
N GLY A 57 6.58 -15.16 6.87
CA GLY A 57 7.67 -15.43 7.83
C GLY A 57 9.03 -14.88 7.43
N THR A 58 9.09 -14.07 6.35
CA THR A 58 10.34 -13.44 5.93
C THR A 58 10.42 -12.01 6.46
N THR A 59 11.63 -11.45 6.47
CA THR A 59 11.85 -10.02 6.70
C THR A 59 12.20 -9.38 5.35
N ILE A 60 11.53 -8.27 5.02
CA ILE A 60 11.73 -7.57 3.74
C ILE A 60 12.06 -6.11 4.05
N VAL A 61 13.19 -5.62 3.53
CA VAL A 61 13.56 -4.21 3.65
C VAL A 61 13.86 -3.63 2.27
N CYS A 62 13.60 -2.35 2.11
CA CYS A 62 13.72 -1.67 0.83
C CYS A 62 13.78 -0.16 1.07
N GLY A 63 14.31 0.59 0.13
CA GLY A 63 14.43 2.05 0.23
C GLY A 63 13.14 2.83 0.01
N ASP A 64 11.99 2.24 0.36
CA ASP A 64 10.66 2.85 0.19
C ASP A 64 9.79 2.53 1.41
N SER A 65 9.11 3.54 1.95
CA SER A 65 8.29 3.40 3.15
C SER A 65 7.14 2.40 2.97
N HIS A 66 6.56 2.32 1.77
CA HIS A 66 5.44 1.41 1.50
C HIS A 66 5.87 -0.07 1.36
N THR A 67 7.09 -0.39 1.75
CA THR A 67 7.55 -1.79 1.94
C THR A 67 6.62 -2.54 2.89
N SER A 68 5.93 -1.83 3.79
CA SER A 68 4.87 -2.40 4.64
C SER A 68 3.82 -3.21 3.87
N THR A 69 3.63 -2.95 2.58
CA THR A 69 2.71 -3.72 1.70
C THR A 69 2.90 -5.23 1.84
N HIS A 70 4.16 -5.69 1.93
CA HIS A 70 4.48 -7.12 1.98
C HIS A 70 3.99 -7.79 3.27
N GLY A 71 3.65 -6.99 4.30
CA GLY A 71 3.05 -7.51 5.54
C GLY A 71 1.69 -8.16 5.33
N ALA A 72 1.02 -7.89 4.21
CA ALA A 72 -0.22 -8.57 3.83
C ALA A 72 -0.06 -10.09 3.71
N PHE A 73 1.19 -10.55 3.51
CA PHE A 73 1.56 -11.96 3.38
C PHE A 73 2.11 -12.54 4.70
N GLY A 74 2.13 -11.76 5.77
CA GLY A 74 2.76 -12.19 7.04
C GLY A 74 4.28 -12.06 7.03
N SER A 75 4.81 -11.15 6.20
CA SER A 75 6.23 -10.78 6.20
C SER A 75 6.45 -9.56 7.09
N LEU A 76 7.50 -9.53 7.88
CA LEU A 76 7.88 -8.31 8.59
C LEU A 76 8.61 -7.39 7.61
N ALA A 77 7.92 -6.35 7.14
CA ALA A 77 8.39 -5.56 6.01
C ALA A 77 8.32 -4.06 6.33
N PHE A 78 9.43 -3.35 6.09
CA PHE A 78 9.50 -1.92 6.39
C PHE A 78 10.57 -1.22 5.56
N GLY A 79 10.38 0.10 5.39
CA GLY A 79 11.30 0.95 4.64
C GLY A 79 12.55 1.29 5.45
N ILE A 80 13.69 1.41 4.75
CA ILE A 80 14.98 1.78 5.34
C ILE A 80 15.67 2.82 4.46
N GLY A 81 16.66 3.50 5.00
CA GLY A 81 17.42 4.50 4.26
C GLY A 81 18.46 3.87 3.32
N THR A 82 18.97 4.66 2.38
CA THR A 82 19.94 4.17 1.38
C THR A 82 21.21 3.60 2.00
N SER A 83 21.72 4.22 3.06
CA SER A 83 22.92 3.71 3.78
C SER A 83 22.62 2.37 4.46
N GLU A 84 21.39 2.20 4.95
CA GLU A 84 20.97 0.93 5.53
C GLU A 84 20.83 -0.16 4.47
N VAL A 85 20.38 0.20 3.25
CA VAL A 85 20.32 -0.75 2.13
C VAL A 85 21.73 -1.28 1.83
N GLU A 86 22.72 -0.38 1.76
CA GLU A 86 24.11 -0.77 1.57
C GLU A 86 24.59 -1.73 2.66
N HIS A 87 24.28 -1.41 3.93
CA HIS A 87 24.65 -2.24 5.07
C HIS A 87 24.01 -3.65 4.98
N VAL A 88 22.72 -3.71 4.63
CA VAL A 88 22.00 -4.99 4.50
C VAL A 88 22.57 -5.81 3.34
N LEU A 89 22.88 -5.19 2.21
CA LEU A 89 23.47 -5.91 1.07
C LEU A 89 24.83 -6.49 1.44
N ALA A 90 25.60 -5.77 2.25
CA ALA A 90 26.95 -6.23 2.66
C ALA A 90 26.91 -7.29 3.76
N THR A 91 25.98 -7.19 4.73
CA THR A 91 26.05 -7.98 5.97
C THR A 91 24.84 -8.88 6.19
N GLN A 92 23.75 -8.67 5.47
CA GLN A 92 22.44 -9.34 5.66
C GLN A 92 21.88 -9.11 7.06
N THR A 93 22.28 -8.03 7.71
CA THR A 93 21.84 -7.67 9.08
C THR A 93 21.45 -6.19 9.15
N LEU A 94 20.60 -5.88 10.14
CA LEU A 94 20.23 -4.50 10.44
C LEU A 94 19.80 -4.41 11.90
N VAL A 95 20.38 -3.47 12.64
CA VAL A 95 20.01 -3.24 14.04
C VAL A 95 18.74 -2.40 14.08
N GLN A 96 17.73 -2.89 14.76
CA GLN A 96 16.45 -2.20 14.89
C GLN A 96 15.96 -2.24 16.34
N THR A 97 15.35 -1.14 16.78
CA THR A 97 14.63 -1.11 18.05
C THR A 97 13.35 -1.96 17.90
N LYS A 98 13.11 -2.85 18.86
CA LYS A 98 11.90 -3.67 18.85
C LYS A 98 10.66 -2.75 18.92
N PRO A 99 9.77 -2.80 17.94
CA PRO A 99 8.55 -2.00 17.97
C PRO A 99 7.54 -2.55 18.98
N LYS A 100 6.63 -1.69 19.40
CA LYS A 100 5.43 -2.11 20.14
C LYS A 100 4.44 -2.78 19.18
N ASN A 101 3.49 -3.52 19.74
CA ASN A 101 2.46 -4.21 18.96
C ASN A 101 1.12 -3.48 19.09
N MET A 102 0.53 -3.12 17.95
CA MET A 102 -0.82 -2.55 17.89
C MET A 102 -1.72 -3.51 17.13
N ARG A 103 -2.95 -3.69 17.58
CA ARG A 103 -3.94 -4.48 16.84
C ARG A 103 -5.08 -3.58 16.40
N ILE A 104 -5.48 -3.70 15.14
CA ILE A 104 -6.67 -3.05 14.59
C ILE A 104 -7.61 -4.15 14.12
N ILE A 105 -8.74 -4.28 14.81
CA ILE A 105 -9.76 -5.30 14.55
C ILE A 105 -10.84 -4.66 13.68
N ILE A 106 -11.10 -5.26 12.51
CA ILE A 106 -12.09 -4.73 11.57
C ILE A 106 -13.14 -5.81 11.30
N ASN A 107 -14.38 -5.53 11.67
CA ASN A 107 -15.50 -6.46 11.53
C ASN A 107 -16.60 -5.86 10.68
N GLY A 108 -17.40 -6.73 10.07
CA GLY A 108 -18.52 -6.36 9.23
C GLY A 108 -18.27 -6.67 7.76
N LYS A 109 -19.31 -6.59 6.96
CA LYS A 109 -19.26 -6.85 5.52
C LYS A 109 -19.13 -5.55 4.74
N LEU A 110 -18.25 -5.55 3.74
CA LEU A 110 -18.10 -4.42 2.83
C LEU A 110 -19.38 -4.25 2.00
N LYS A 111 -19.89 -3.03 1.97
CA LYS A 111 -21.00 -2.67 1.09
C LYS A 111 -20.50 -2.49 -0.34
N LYS A 112 -21.40 -2.60 -1.30
CA LYS A 112 -21.08 -2.32 -2.69
C LYS A 112 -20.45 -0.92 -2.82
N ASN A 113 -19.40 -0.81 -3.59
CA ASN A 113 -18.64 0.43 -3.86
C ASN A 113 -17.81 0.92 -2.66
N VAL A 114 -17.62 0.11 -1.63
CA VAL A 114 -16.70 0.37 -0.53
C VAL A 114 -15.53 -0.60 -0.65
N THR A 115 -14.31 -0.10 -0.54
CA THR A 115 -13.08 -0.86 -0.74
C THR A 115 -12.22 -0.83 0.53
N SER A 116 -11.15 -1.62 0.53
CA SER A 116 -10.16 -1.60 1.62
C SER A 116 -9.53 -0.22 1.79
N LYS A 117 -9.41 0.56 0.69
CA LYS A 117 -8.89 1.93 0.79
C LYS A 117 -9.82 2.83 1.61
N ASP A 118 -11.14 2.68 1.44
CA ASP A 118 -12.11 3.42 2.26
C ASP A 118 -11.93 3.08 3.74
N ILE A 119 -11.70 1.80 4.04
CA ILE A 119 -11.49 1.32 5.42
C ILE A 119 -10.25 1.98 6.02
N ILE A 120 -9.10 1.89 5.35
CA ILE A 120 -7.86 2.40 5.96
C ILE A 120 -7.89 3.93 6.07
N LEU A 121 -8.50 4.64 5.13
CA LEU A 121 -8.69 6.08 5.23
C LEU A 121 -9.58 6.45 6.42
N LYS A 122 -10.67 5.70 6.63
CA LYS A 122 -11.54 5.88 7.79
C LYS A 122 -10.77 5.65 9.10
N VAL A 123 -10.02 4.55 9.17
CA VAL A 123 -9.18 4.23 10.35
C VAL A 123 -8.24 5.40 10.63
N ILE A 124 -7.47 5.85 9.63
CA ILE A 124 -6.50 6.93 9.81
C ILE A 124 -7.18 8.24 10.24
N SER A 125 -8.36 8.54 9.68
CA SER A 125 -9.09 9.76 10.03
C SER A 125 -9.52 9.75 11.51
N GLU A 126 -9.70 8.57 12.10
CA GLU A 126 -10.13 8.43 13.51
C GLU A 126 -8.95 8.34 14.48
N ILE A 127 -7.92 7.53 14.16
CA ILE A 127 -6.81 7.35 15.09
C ILE A 127 -5.69 8.39 14.90
N GLY A 128 -5.61 8.99 13.71
CA GLY A 128 -4.60 10.00 13.39
C GLY A 128 -3.35 9.42 12.74
N THR A 129 -2.57 10.30 12.10
CA THR A 129 -1.36 9.92 11.35
C THR A 129 -0.16 9.58 12.24
N ALA A 130 -0.26 9.80 13.56
CA ALA A 130 0.82 9.50 14.50
C ALA A 130 0.51 8.33 15.44
N ALA A 131 -0.70 7.77 15.38
CA ALA A 131 -1.13 6.73 16.32
C ALA A 131 -0.21 5.50 16.30
N GLY A 132 0.26 5.11 15.10
CA GLY A 132 1.10 3.95 14.90
C GLY A 132 2.58 4.17 15.18
N THR A 133 2.98 5.38 15.58
CA THR A 133 4.40 5.69 15.79
C THR A 133 5.03 4.71 16.79
N GLY A 134 6.14 4.08 16.39
CA GLY A 134 6.83 3.09 17.23
C GLY A 134 6.17 1.71 17.27
N HIS A 135 5.12 1.49 16.48
CA HIS A 135 4.36 0.22 16.47
C HIS A 135 4.47 -0.50 15.13
N VAL A 136 4.24 -1.80 15.18
CA VAL A 136 3.82 -2.63 14.05
C VAL A 136 2.32 -2.88 14.26
N ILE A 137 1.52 -2.69 13.21
CA ILE A 137 0.07 -2.89 13.27
C ILE A 137 -0.28 -4.29 12.75
N GLU A 138 -0.98 -5.09 13.55
CA GLU A 138 -1.65 -6.30 13.06
C GLU A 138 -3.11 -5.98 12.75
N PHE A 139 -3.52 -6.22 11.51
CA PHE A 139 -4.92 -6.12 11.09
C PHE A 139 -5.58 -7.49 11.22
N SER A 140 -6.75 -7.54 11.86
CA SER A 140 -7.50 -8.77 12.09
C SER A 140 -9.00 -8.50 12.08
N GLY A 141 -9.79 -9.54 12.24
CA GLY A 141 -11.26 -9.44 12.26
C GLY A 141 -11.91 -10.06 11.04
N SER A 142 -13.25 -10.15 11.08
CA SER A 142 -14.01 -10.84 10.03
C SER A 142 -13.82 -10.20 8.65
N THR A 143 -13.76 -8.88 8.59
CA THR A 143 -13.54 -8.17 7.34
C THR A 143 -12.21 -8.56 6.69
N ILE A 144 -11.15 -8.69 7.50
CA ILE A 144 -9.81 -9.06 7.00
C ILE A 144 -9.82 -10.46 6.41
N LEU A 145 -10.52 -11.39 7.07
CA LEU A 145 -10.64 -12.77 6.58
C LEU A 145 -11.35 -12.83 5.22
N ASP A 146 -12.30 -11.94 5.00
CA ASP A 146 -13.05 -11.90 3.74
C ASP A 146 -12.28 -11.24 2.59
N MET A 147 -11.31 -10.36 2.88
CA MET A 147 -10.56 -9.59 1.88
C MET A 147 -9.74 -10.46 0.92
N THR A 148 -9.61 -9.96 -0.31
CA THR A 148 -8.63 -10.49 -1.29
C THR A 148 -7.22 -10.11 -0.84
N MET A 149 -6.19 -10.74 -1.43
CA MET A 149 -4.81 -10.38 -1.11
C MET A 149 -4.51 -8.93 -1.52
N GLU A 150 -5.09 -8.47 -2.62
CA GLU A 150 -4.94 -7.10 -3.11
C GLU A 150 -5.51 -6.09 -2.10
N GLU A 151 -6.67 -6.40 -1.53
CA GLU A 151 -7.27 -5.56 -0.49
C GLU A 151 -6.42 -5.54 0.78
N ARG A 152 -5.85 -6.70 1.17
CA ARG A 152 -4.94 -6.79 2.32
C ARG A 152 -3.66 -5.98 2.07
N MET A 153 -3.14 -6.03 0.84
CA MET A 153 -1.96 -5.23 0.47
C MET A 153 -2.24 -3.72 0.60
N THR A 154 -3.44 -3.27 0.23
CA THR A 154 -3.83 -1.87 0.39
C THR A 154 -3.81 -1.45 1.87
N LEU A 155 -4.36 -2.27 2.77
CA LEU A 155 -4.33 -1.99 4.21
C LEU A 155 -2.90 -1.86 4.73
N CYS A 156 -2.07 -2.86 4.45
CA CYS A 156 -0.69 -2.89 4.94
C CYS A 156 0.15 -1.78 4.31
N ASN A 157 -0.07 -1.48 3.02
CA ASN A 157 0.58 -0.37 2.32
C ASN A 157 0.36 0.94 3.08
N MET A 158 -0.88 1.21 3.47
CA MET A 158 -1.26 2.48 4.09
C MET A 158 -1.10 2.50 5.62
N SER A 159 -0.55 1.45 6.23
CA SER A 159 -0.21 1.48 7.66
C SER A 159 0.82 2.57 7.98
N ILE A 160 1.65 2.92 6.98
CA ILE A 160 2.65 3.98 7.10
C ILE A 160 1.99 5.35 7.30
N GLU A 161 0.83 5.58 6.67
CA GLU A 161 0.08 6.83 6.84
C GLU A 161 -0.50 6.97 8.25
N ALA A 162 -0.63 5.87 8.99
CA ALA A 162 -0.97 5.90 10.42
C ALA A 162 0.27 6.08 11.31
N GLY A 163 1.46 6.23 10.70
CA GLY A 163 2.73 6.40 11.41
C GLY A 163 3.41 5.11 11.82
N ALA A 164 2.86 3.96 11.45
CA ALA A 164 3.40 2.67 11.88
C ALA A 164 4.68 2.30 11.11
N LYS A 165 5.52 1.48 11.74
CA LYS A 165 6.72 0.94 11.11
C LYS A 165 6.37 -0.08 10.03
N ALA A 166 5.33 -0.89 10.27
CA ALA A 166 4.89 -1.96 9.38
C ALA A 166 3.43 -2.30 9.66
N GLY A 167 2.78 -2.95 8.69
CA GLY A 167 1.48 -3.57 8.87
C GLY A 167 1.62 -5.07 8.65
N LEU A 168 0.84 -5.87 9.35
CA LEU A 168 0.88 -7.34 9.27
C LEU A 168 -0.52 -7.91 9.22
N ILE A 169 -0.70 -8.94 8.39
CA ILE A 169 -1.90 -9.79 8.39
C ILE A 169 -1.41 -11.24 8.45
N ALA A 170 -1.97 -12.03 9.36
CA ALA A 170 -1.61 -13.43 9.49
C ALA A 170 -1.89 -14.17 8.17
N PRO A 171 -0.94 -14.98 7.67
CA PRO A 171 -1.17 -15.74 6.44
C PRO A 171 -2.25 -16.80 6.64
N ASP A 172 -3.06 -17.00 5.61
CA ASP A 172 -4.15 -17.98 5.60
C ASP A 172 -4.24 -18.67 4.24
N ASN A 173 -5.29 -19.43 4.01
CA ASN A 173 -5.45 -20.15 2.73
C ASN A 173 -5.44 -19.21 1.52
N LYS A 174 -6.03 -18.01 1.65
CA LYS A 174 -5.98 -17.03 0.54
C LYS A 174 -4.54 -16.62 0.21
N THR A 175 -3.71 -16.46 1.24
CA THR A 175 -2.28 -16.17 1.06
C THR A 175 -1.58 -17.31 0.32
N PHE A 176 -1.87 -18.55 0.73
CA PHE A 176 -1.25 -19.74 0.12
C PHE A 176 -1.70 -19.90 -1.33
N ASP A 177 -3.01 -19.76 -1.58
CA ASP A 177 -3.57 -19.86 -2.93
C ASP A 177 -2.97 -18.80 -3.87
N TYR A 178 -2.77 -17.57 -3.37
CA TYR A 178 -2.15 -16.50 -4.16
C TYR A 178 -0.72 -16.85 -4.56
N LEU A 179 0.05 -17.45 -3.65
CA LEU A 179 1.48 -17.74 -3.87
C LEU A 179 1.71 -19.04 -4.67
N TYR A 180 0.73 -19.94 -4.70
CA TYR A 180 0.90 -21.25 -5.33
C TYR A 180 1.29 -21.13 -6.81
N GLY A 181 2.38 -21.76 -7.17
CA GLY A 181 2.83 -21.81 -8.57
C GLY A 181 3.57 -20.58 -9.07
N LEU A 182 3.69 -19.52 -8.27
CA LEU A 182 4.43 -18.33 -8.70
C LEU A 182 5.92 -18.65 -8.92
N PRO A 183 6.59 -17.91 -9.83
CA PRO A 183 7.96 -18.26 -10.26
C PRO A 183 8.97 -18.44 -9.13
N PHE A 184 8.92 -17.59 -8.10
CA PHE A 184 9.90 -17.58 -7.00
C PHE A 184 9.34 -18.13 -5.69
N ALA A 185 8.09 -18.58 -5.66
CA ALA A 185 7.52 -19.26 -4.49
C ALA A 185 8.12 -20.67 -4.34
N PRO A 186 8.11 -21.23 -3.14
CA PRO A 186 8.57 -22.62 -2.96
C PRO A 186 7.81 -23.62 -3.84
N LYS A 187 8.44 -24.71 -4.22
CA LYS A 187 7.86 -25.71 -5.12
C LYS A 187 8.07 -27.13 -4.59
N GLY A 188 7.16 -28.03 -5.00
CA GLY A 188 7.25 -29.45 -4.63
C GLY A 188 7.26 -29.65 -3.12
N GLN A 189 8.16 -30.45 -2.62
CA GLN A 189 8.29 -30.76 -1.18
C GLN A 189 8.52 -29.48 -0.35
N ASN A 190 9.27 -28.50 -0.89
CA ASN A 190 9.51 -27.24 -0.18
C ASN A 190 8.21 -26.46 0.00
N TRP A 191 7.25 -26.59 -0.92
CA TRP A 191 5.95 -25.96 -0.77
C TRP A 191 5.18 -26.55 0.41
N GLU A 192 5.18 -27.87 0.53
CA GLU A 192 4.50 -28.55 1.66
C GLU A 192 5.10 -28.13 3.00
N LEU A 193 6.43 -28.11 3.10
CA LEU A 193 7.13 -27.66 4.31
C LEU A 193 6.83 -26.19 4.63
N ALA A 194 6.77 -25.34 3.60
CA ALA A 194 6.45 -23.93 3.76
C ALA A 194 5.04 -23.77 4.34
N ILE A 195 4.05 -24.47 3.78
CA ILE A 195 2.65 -24.43 4.27
C ILE A 195 2.59 -24.84 5.75
N GLU A 196 3.29 -25.92 6.12
CA GLU A 196 3.33 -26.38 7.53
C GLU A 196 3.87 -25.28 8.47
N TYR A 197 4.90 -24.58 8.01
CA TYR A 197 5.50 -23.48 8.79
C TYR A 197 4.58 -22.27 8.82
N TRP A 198 4.07 -21.85 7.65
CA TRP A 198 3.26 -20.65 7.51
C TRP A 198 1.97 -20.70 8.35
N LYS A 199 1.37 -21.88 8.48
CA LYS A 199 0.17 -22.09 9.30
C LYS A 199 0.40 -21.79 10.78
N LYS A 200 1.65 -21.77 11.22
CA LYS A 200 2.02 -21.48 12.62
C LYS A 200 2.23 -19.98 12.86
N LEU A 201 2.18 -19.15 11.81
CA LEU A 201 2.45 -17.71 11.90
C LEU A 201 1.19 -16.90 12.20
N VAL A 202 0.27 -17.47 12.97
CA VAL A 202 -0.91 -16.79 13.47
C VAL A 202 -0.65 -16.32 14.90
N THR A 203 -1.30 -15.23 15.28
CA THR A 203 -1.17 -14.69 16.64
C THR A 203 -1.72 -15.68 17.66
N ASP A 204 -0.97 -15.95 18.71
CA ASP A 204 -1.36 -16.87 19.76
C ASP A 204 -2.61 -16.40 20.48
N LYS A 205 -3.46 -17.36 20.88
CA LYS A 205 -4.64 -17.06 21.68
C LYS A 205 -4.19 -16.43 23.01
N GLY A 206 -4.76 -15.26 23.31
CA GLY A 206 -4.41 -14.53 24.53
C GLY A 206 -3.20 -13.62 24.40
N ALA A 207 -2.65 -13.44 23.19
CA ALA A 207 -1.57 -12.47 22.97
C ALA A 207 -1.99 -11.07 23.42
N ILE A 208 -1.06 -10.36 24.03
CA ILE A 208 -1.29 -9.01 24.57
C ILE A 208 -0.70 -7.99 23.60
N PHE A 209 -1.48 -6.97 23.28
CA PHE A 209 -1.06 -5.86 22.44
C PHE A 209 -0.89 -4.59 23.29
N ASP A 210 0.04 -3.73 22.91
CA ASP A 210 0.26 -2.44 23.60
C ASP A 210 -0.91 -1.49 23.37
N GLN A 211 -1.54 -1.57 22.19
CA GLN A 211 -2.74 -0.80 21.86
C GLN A 211 -3.67 -1.63 20.98
N GLU A 212 -4.97 -1.41 21.16
CA GLU A 212 -5.99 -2.07 20.33
C GLU A 212 -7.07 -1.07 19.94
N PHE A 213 -7.51 -1.17 18.69
CA PHE A 213 -8.66 -0.42 18.15
C PHE A 213 -9.60 -1.41 17.49
N SER A 214 -10.90 -1.11 17.53
CA SER A 214 -11.91 -1.97 16.91
C SER A 214 -12.87 -1.12 16.08
N PHE A 215 -13.14 -1.56 14.86
CA PHE A 215 -14.01 -0.87 13.91
C PHE A 215 -15.05 -1.81 13.36
N ASN A 216 -16.31 -1.33 13.28
CA ASN A 216 -17.35 -2.01 12.55
C ASN A 216 -17.60 -1.19 11.27
N ILE A 217 -17.49 -1.85 10.11
CA ILE A 217 -17.56 -1.16 8.81
C ILE A 217 -18.90 -1.33 8.10
N GLU A 218 -19.91 -1.87 8.76
CA GLU A 218 -21.21 -2.13 8.12
C GLU A 218 -21.88 -0.86 7.59
N GLU A 219 -21.63 0.29 8.24
CA GLU A 219 -22.20 1.57 7.81
C GLU A 219 -21.20 2.46 7.07
N LEU A 220 -20.00 1.94 6.77
CA LEU A 220 -18.98 2.70 6.02
C LEU A 220 -19.49 3.02 4.61
N LYS A 221 -19.28 4.25 4.21
CA LYS A 221 -19.59 4.76 2.86
C LYS A 221 -18.27 5.01 2.13
N PRO A 222 -18.29 5.13 0.79
CA PRO A 222 -17.10 5.51 0.07
C PRO A 222 -16.47 6.74 0.71
N PHE A 223 -15.15 6.72 0.89
CA PHE A 223 -14.40 7.66 1.73
C PHE A 223 -13.32 8.33 0.91
N VAL A 224 -13.13 9.62 1.09
CA VAL A 224 -12.12 10.40 0.35
C VAL A 224 -11.35 11.31 1.29
N THR A 225 -10.14 11.68 0.91
CA THR A 225 -9.38 12.73 1.56
C THR A 225 -9.54 14.02 0.73
N TRP A 226 -10.01 15.07 1.39
CA TRP A 226 -10.28 16.36 0.73
C TRP A 226 -9.10 17.33 0.86
N GLY A 227 -8.15 17.04 1.75
CA GLY A 227 -7.10 17.98 2.12
C GLY A 227 -5.68 17.46 1.87
N THR A 228 -4.74 17.92 2.68
CA THR A 228 -3.31 17.68 2.50
C THR A 228 -2.75 16.55 3.35
N SER A 229 -3.60 15.87 4.12
CA SER A 229 -3.22 14.77 5.01
C SER A 229 -4.23 13.63 4.91
N PRO A 230 -3.82 12.38 5.05
CA PRO A 230 -4.76 11.24 5.14
C PRO A 230 -5.77 11.39 6.30
N GLU A 231 -5.46 12.20 7.32
CA GLU A 231 -6.42 12.53 8.39
C GLU A 231 -7.62 13.36 7.88
N ASN A 232 -7.47 14.04 6.74
CA ASN A 232 -8.55 14.85 6.16
C ASN A 232 -9.56 13.99 5.41
N GLY A 233 -9.92 12.84 5.98
CA GLY A 233 -10.85 11.89 5.38
C GLY A 233 -12.30 12.18 5.80
N ILE A 234 -13.22 12.07 4.83
CA ILE A 234 -14.68 12.17 5.07
C ILE A 234 -15.41 11.24 4.11
N ALA A 235 -16.63 10.85 4.46
CA ALA A 235 -17.49 10.11 3.53
C ALA A 235 -17.87 11.00 2.34
N ILE A 236 -18.00 10.40 1.17
CA ILE A 236 -18.23 11.12 -0.10
C ILE A 236 -19.48 12.00 -0.09
N ASN A 237 -20.45 11.69 0.79
CA ASN A 237 -21.70 12.44 0.91
C ASN A 237 -21.67 13.50 2.04
N GLU A 238 -20.54 13.63 2.72
CA GLU A 238 -20.35 14.65 3.76
C GLU A 238 -19.86 15.95 3.14
N LYS A 239 -19.89 17.01 3.95
CA LYS A 239 -19.38 18.32 3.57
C LYS A 239 -18.02 18.55 4.18
N ILE A 240 -17.20 19.36 3.52
CA ILE A 240 -15.89 19.74 4.02
C ILE A 240 -16.06 20.39 5.40
N PRO A 241 -15.31 19.93 6.42
CA PRO A 241 -15.54 20.36 7.80
C PRO A 241 -15.17 21.83 8.03
N ASP A 242 -15.91 22.44 8.95
CA ASP A 242 -15.64 23.80 9.41
C ASP A 242 -14.60 23.71 10.56
N PRO A 243 -13.44 24.37 10.45
CA PRO A 243 -12.45 24.32 11.52
C PRO A 243 -13.00 24.80 12.88
N ARG A 244 -13.99 25.69 12.87
CA ARG A 244 -14.62 26.21 14.12
C ARG A 244 -15.35 25.14 14.92
N GLN A 245 -15.63 23.97 14.33
CA GLN A 245 -16.28 22.85 15.03
C GLN A 245 -15.33 22.08 15.96
N TYR A 246 -14.03 22.35 15.89
CA TYR A 246 -13.03 21.62 16.67
C TYR A 246 -12.50 22.49 17.82
N ASN A 247 -12.50 21.94 19.02
CA ASN A 247 -11.99 22.64 20.20
C ASN A 247 -10.45 22.72 20.23
N ASN A 248 -9.79 21.72 19.61
CA ASN A 248 -8.33 21.64 19.57
C ASN A 248 -7.77 22.69 18.60
N PHE A 249 -6.95 23.60 19.10
CA PHE A 249 -6.36 24.71 18.34
C PHE A 249 -5.49 24.20 17.18
N GLU A 250 -4.65 23.20 17.44
CA GLU A 250 -3.74 22.65 16.42
C GLU A 250 -4.53 22.03 15.27
N LYS A 251 -5.58 21.29 15.60
CA LYS A 251 -6.47 20.67 14.59
C LYS A 251 -7.18 21.75 13.77
N ARG A 252 -7.68 22.81 14.41
CA ARG A 252 -8.29 23.93 13.67
C ARG A 252 -7.32 24.54 12.67
N GLN A 253 -6.10 24.83 13.15
CA GLN A 253 -5.06 25.45 12.32
C GLN A 253 -4.67 24.53 11.15
N SER A 254 -4.56 23.23 11.39
CA SER A 254 -4.25 22.24 10.36
C SER A 254 -5.33 22.22 9.27
N ILE A 255 -6.60 22.22 9.68
CA ILE A 255 -7.74 22.22 8.73
C ILE A 255 -7.75 23.54 7.93
N GLU A 256 -7.53 24.69 8.57
CA GLU A 256 -7.46 25.99 7.88
C GLU A 256 -6.36 26.00 6.83
N LYS A 257 -5.18 25.48 7.17
CA LYS A 257 -4.05 25.38 6.23
C LYS A 257 -4.42 24.49 5.02
N SER A 258 -5.06 23.35 5.29
CA SER A 258 -5.49 22.43 4.23
C SER A 258 -6.54 23.08 3.32
N LEU A 259 -7.54 23.77 3.88
CA LEU A 259 -8.55 24.49 3.12
C LEU A 259 -7.91 25.51 2.19
N ASN A 260 -7.01 26.34 2.74
CA ASN A 260 -6.31 27.37 1.97
C ASN A 260 -5.46 26.77 0.84
N TYR A 261 -4.72 25.69 1.14
CA TYR A 261 -3.87 25.03 0.15
C TYR A 261 -4.70 24.44 -1.01
N MET A 262 -5.82 23.79 -0.66
CA MET A 262 -6.68 23.13 -1.63
C MET A 262 -7.62 24.10 -2.37
N GLY A 263 -7.74 25.34 -1.90
CA GLY A 263 -8.67 26.31 -2.46
C GLY A 263 -10.13 25.96 -2.20
N LEU A 264 -10.41 25.31 -1.06
CA LEU A 264 -11.74 24.85 -0.68
C LEU A 264 -12.29 25.67 0.48
N LYS A 265 -13.60 25.60 0.66
CA LYS A 265 -14.29 26.32 1.76
C LYS A 265 -15.01 25.33 2.67
N ALA A 266 -15.05 25.67 3.95
CA ALA A 266 -15.86 24.94 4.93
C ALA A 266 -17.32 24.86 4.43
N GLY A 267 -17.90 23.68 4.51
CA GLY A 267 -19.27 23.45 4.06
C GLY A 267 -19.44 23.11 2.58
N ASP A 268 -18.36 23.18 1.79
CA ASP A 268 -18.43 22.76 0.37
C ASP A 268 -18.84 21.29 0.29
N SER A 269 -19.65 20.98 -0.72
CA SER A 269 -20.01 19.59 -1.05
C SER A 269 -18.89 19.01 -1.93
N LEU A 270 -18.43 17.81 -1.59
CA LEU A 270 -17.42 17.11 -2.40
C LEU A 270 -17.88 16.93 -3.86
N LYS A 271 -19.19 16.77 -4.07
CA LYS A 271 -19.76 16.54 -5.42
C LYS A 271 -19.65 17.77 -6.32
N ASP A 272 -19.51 18.96 -5.74
CA ASP A 272 -19.46 20.21 -6.50
C ASP A 272 -18.02 20.61 -6.86
N ILE A 273 -17.02 19.85 -6.38
CA ILE A 273 -15.61 20.13 -6.67
C ILE A 273 -15.28 19.69 -8.10
N SER A 274 -14.78 20.62 -8.90
CA SER A 274 -14.37 20.34 -10.28
C SER A 274 -13.02 19.59 -10.31
N ILE A 275 -12.97 18.50 -11.05
CA ILE A 275 -11.78 17.67 -11.22
C ILE A 275 -11.19 17.94 -12.60
N GLN A 276 -9.89 18.22 -12.69
CA GLN A 276 -9.16 18.44 -13.93
C GLN A 276 -8.25 17.28 -14.30
N LYS A 277 -7.76 16.54 -13.29
CA LYS A 277 -6.87 15.41 -13.53
C LYS A 277 -7.28 14.22 -12.66
N VAL A 278 -7.19 13.02 -13.26
CA VAL A 278 -7.43 11.75 -12.57
C VAL A 278 -6.19 10.88 -12.76
N PHE A 279 -5.69 10.32 -11.69
CA PHE A 279 -4.59 9.35 -11.72
C PHE A 279 -5.07 8.04 -11.10
N ILE A 280 -4.96 6.96 -11.86
CA ILE A 280 -5.25 5.59 -11.39
C ILE A 280 -3.94 4.82 -11.46
N GLY A 281 -3.43 4.38 -10.31
CA GLY A 281 -2.14 3.70 -10.25
C GLY A 281 -1.54 3.76 -8.86
N SER A 282 -0.24 3.64 -8.77
CA SER A 282 0.58 3.66 -7.55
C SER A 282 0.79 2.26 -6.95
N CYS A 283 1.67 2.18 -5.95
CA CYS A 283 1.91 0.92 -5.22
C CYS A 283 0.68 0.49 -4.41
N THR A 284 -0.15 1.45 -4.02
CA THR A 284 -1.36 1.18 -3.23
C THR A 284 -2.43 0.50 -4.09
N ASN A 285 -2.70 1.03 -5.30
CA ASN A 285 -3.80 0.58 -6.15
C ASN A 285 -3.44 0.59 -7.63
N GLY A 286 -2.35 -0.10 -7.99
CA GLY A 286 -1.92 -0.27 -9.38
C GLY A 286 -1.86 -1.72 -9.83
N ARG A 287 -2.57 -2.62 -9.14
CA ARG A 287 -2.65 -4.04 -9.47
C ARG A 287 -3.79 -4.30 -10.45
N ILE A 288 -3.82 -5.47 -11.06
CA ILE A 288 -4.85 -5.79 -12.06
C ILE A 288 -6.27 -5.73 -11.47
N GLU A 289 -6.46 -6.12 -10.21
CA GLU A 289 -7.76 -6.03 -9.55
C GLU A 289 -8.24 -4.58 -9.48
N ASP A 290 -7.33 -3.64 -9.13
CA ASP A 290 -7.64 -2.20 -9.05
C ASP A 290 -8.06 -1.65 -10.41
N LEU A 291 -7.28 -2.00 -11.46
CA LEU A 291 -7.57 -1.53 -12.82
C LEU A 291 -8.88 -2.11 -13.33
N THR A 292 -9.16 -3.38 -13.03
CA THR A 292 -10.41 -4.05 -13.40
C THR A 292 -11.60 -3.37 -12.74
N ALA A 293 -11.48 -3.02 -11.45
CA ALA A 293 -12.56 -2.31 -10.73
C ALA A 293 -12.86 -0.96 -11.39
N ALA A 294 -11.82 -0.21 -11.74
CA ALA A 294 -11.97 1.07 -12.44
C ALA A 294 -12.60 0.89 -13.82
N ALA A 295 -12.11 -0.08 -14.59
CA ALA A 295 -12.61 -0.38 -15.94
C ALA A 295 -14.11 -0.74 -15.92
N ASN A 296 -14.51 -1.60 -14.99
CA ASN A 296 -15.91 -2.00 -14.84
C ASN A 296 -16.82 -0.80 -14.54
N TYR A 297 -16.34 0.15 -13.73
CA TYR A 297 -17.11 1.35 -13.37
C TYR A 297 -17.30 2.29 -14.58
N ILE A 298 -16.26 2.43 -15.43
CA ILE A 298 -16.28 3.39 -16.54
C ILE A 298 -16.69 2.76 -17.88
N GLN A 299 -16.98 1.48 -17.91
CA GLN A 299 -17.35 0.78 -19.15
C GLN A 299 -18.49 1.51 -19.88
N GLY A 300 -18.29 1.78 -21.16
CA GLY A 300 -19.25 2.49 -22.01
C GLY A 300 -19.30 4.00 -21.80
N LYS A 301 -18.46 4.55 -20.93
CA LYS A 301 -18.39 6.00 -20.67
C LYS A 301 -17.16 6.60 -21.35
N LYS A 302 -17.17 7.92 -21.51
CA LYS A 302 -16.03 8.67 -22.03
C LYS A 302 -15.54 9.65 -20.97
N VAL A 303 -14.22 9.87 -20.95
CA VAL A 303 -13.63 10.90 -20.09
C VAL A 303 -14.18 12.26 -20.50
N SER A 304 -14.56 13.08 -19.52
CA SER A 304 -15.06 14.44 -19.80
C SER A 304 -13.96 15.25 -20.52
N HIS A 305 -14.37 16.12 -21.44
CA HIS A 305 -13.43 16.90 -22.26
C HIS A 305 -12.49 17.81 -21.44
N ASN A 306 -12.88 18.16 -20.23
CA ASN A 306 -12.07 19.01 -19.33
C ASN A 306 -11.23 18.21 -18.35
N VAL A 307 -11.19 16.87 -18.46
CA VAL A 307 -10.45 16.00 -17.53
C VAL A 307 -9.34 15.26 -18.29
N GLN A 308 -8.13 15.30 -17.76
CA GLN A 308 -7.02 14.47 -18.20
C GLN A 308 -6.94 13.26 -17.27
N ALA A 309 -7.07 12.05 -17.82
CA ALA A 309 -6.98 10.81 -17.04
C ALA A 309 -5.70 10.06 -17.40
N LEU A 310 -4.97 9.63 -16.36
CA LEU A 310 -3.78 8.78 -16.50
C LEU A 310 -4.03 7.46 -15.77
N VAL A 311 -3.76 6.35 -16.45
CA VAL A 311 -3.83 5.01 -15.86
C VAL A 311 -2.43 4.41 -15.98
N VAL A 312 -1.85 4.04 -14.83
CA VAL A 312 -0.46 3.57 -14.77
C VAL A 312 -0.43 2.20 -14.08
N PRO A 313 -0.35 1.12 -14.85
CA PRO A 313 -0.19 -0.23 -14.26
C PRO A 313 1.09 -0.30 -13.43
N GLY A 314 1.03 -1.01 -12.29
CA GLY A 314 2.13 -1.06 -11.34
C GLY A 314 3.32 -1.91 -11.76
N SER A 315 3.16 -2.75 -12.79
CA SER A 315 4.25 -3.58 -13.32
C SER A 315 4.05 -3.86 -14.79
N GLY A 316 5.09 -4.37 -15.44
CA GLY A 316 5.00 -4.82 -16.82
C GLY A 316 4.02 -5.99 -17.00
N LEU A 317 3.91 -6.86 -16.00
CA LEU A 317 2.96 -7.98 -16.03
C LEU A 317 1.52 -7.46 -15.89
N VAL A 318 1.26 -6.53 -14.96
CA VAL A 318 -0.07 -5.90 -14.83
C VAL A 318 -0.44 -5.16 -16.12
N LYS A 319 0.50 -4.45 -16.74
CA LYS A 319 0.26 -3.76 -18.00
C LYS A 319 -0.19 -4.76 -19.07
N LYS A 320 0.55 -5.86 -19.20
CA LYS A 320 0.23 -6.92 -20.20
C LYS A 320 -1.17 -7.48 -19.96
N GLN A 321 -1.52 -7.78 -18.70
CA GLN A 321 -2.85 -8.28 -18.33
C GLN A 321 -3.95 -7.27 -18.68
N ALA A 322 -3.71 -6.00 -18.39
CA ALA A 322 -4.68 -4.93 -18.65
C ALA A 322 -4.88 -4.67 -20.16
N GLU A 323 -3.90 -4.93 -21.00
CA GLU A 323 -3.95 -4.79 -22.46
C GLU A 323 -4.64 -5.95 -23.17
N UNK A 324 -4.44 -6.81 -22.48
CA UNK A 324 -4.95 -7.97 -23.07
C UNK A 324 -6.37 -8.14 -22.85
#